data_73eeeae78c99d634de28b9fed85d561b
#
_entry.id   73eeeae78c99d634de28b9fed85d561b
#
_cell.length_a   1.000
_cell.length_b   1.000
_cell.length_c   1.000
_cell.angle_alpha   90.00
_cell.angle_beta   90.00
_cell.angle_gamma   90.00
#
_symmetry.space_group_name_H-M   'P 1'
#
loop_
_entity.id
_entity.type
_entity.pdbx_description
1 polymer ?
#
loop_
_entity_poly.entity_id
_entity_poly.type
_entity_poly.pdbx_seq_one_letter_code
_entity_poly.pdbx_strand_id
1 'polypeptide(L)'
;NTGEGGEDALRYRNELKGIPIKQGQTMSDLLGNIFEVDYPLEAGDSMRSKIKQVASGRFGVTAEYLNSADQIQIKMAQGAKPGEGGQLPGHKVSDYIAKLRYSVPGVGLISPPPHHDIYSIEDLAQLIHDLKNANPRADISVKLVSEVGVGTIAAGVAKCKADHVVI
;
A
#
# COMPACT_ATOMS: atom_id res chain seq x y z
N ASN A 1 -2.48 5.75 -3.31
CA ASN A 1 -1.62 4.88 -2.51
C ASN A 1 -2.45 4.20 -1.42
N THR A 2 -2.39 2.88 -1.35
CA THR A 2 -2.95 2.10 -0.24
C THR A 2 -1.84 1.65 0.69
N GLY A 3 -2.14 1.63 1.99
CA GLY A 3 -1.26 1.00 2.97
C GLY A 3 -1.13 -0.50 2.76
N GLU A 4 -0.35 -1.14 3.59
CA GLU A 4 -0.02 -2.57 3.48
C GLU A 4 -1.28 -3.42 3.39
N GLY A 5 -1.35 -4.25 2.37
CA GLY A 5 -2.46 -5.16 2.14
C GLY A 5 -3.81 -4.47 1.99
N GLY A 6 -3.83 -3.21 1.53
CA GLY A 6 -5.04 -2.38 1.41
C GLY A 6 -6.10 -3.00 0.51
N GLU A 7 -6.83 -3.96 1.04
CA GLU A 7 -7.95 -4.61 0.37
C GLU A 7 -9.05 -3.63 -0.02
N ASP A 8 -9.09 -2.45 0.61
CA ASP A 8 -10.03 -1.39 0.23
C ASP A 8 -9.96 -1.08 -1.26
N ALA A 9 -8.75 -1.03 -1.82
CA ALA A 9 -8.58 -0.83 -3.26
C ALA A 9 -9.14 -1.99 -4.09
N LEU A 10 -9.04 -3.23 -3.60
CA LEU A 10 -9.64 -4.39 -4.23
C LEU A 10 -11.15 -4.41 -4.05
N ARG A 11 -11.63 -4.00 -2.88
CA ARG A 11 -13.06 -3.86 -2.59
C ARG A 11 -13.71 -2.88 -3.55
N TYR A 12 -13.21 -1.66 -3.66
CA TYR A 12 -13.74 -0.68 -4.59
C TYR A 12 -13.67 -1.17 -6.04
N ARG A 13 -12.60 -1.81 -6.43
CA ARG A 13 -12.50 -2.42 -7.75
C ARG A 13 -13.54 -3.51 -7.96
N ASN A 14 -13.81 -4.33 -6.95
CA ASN A 14 -14.83 -5.39 -7.03
C ASN A 14 -16.24 -4.82 -7.05
N GLU A 15 -16.52 -3.80 -6.26
CA GLU A 15 -17.81 -3.10 -6.26
C GLU A 15 -18.11 -2.43 -7.59
N LEU A 16 -17.09 -1.89 -8.26
CA LEU A 16 -17.21 -1.26 -9.57
C LEU A 16 -16.91 -2.19 -10.74
N LYS A 17 -16.59 -3.44 -10.48
CA LYS A 17 -16.28 -4.41 -11.54
C LYS A 17 -17.47 -4.60 -12.47
N GLY A 18 -17.25 -4.28 -13.76
CA GLY A 18 -18.29 -4.35 -14.77
C GLY A 18 -19.24 -3.15 -14.83
N ILE A 19 -19.06 -2.16 -13.97
CA ILE A 19 -19.79 -0.90 -14.06
C ILE A 19 -19.00 0.07 -14.95
N PRO A 20 -19.49 0.44 -16.13
CA PRO A 20 -18.81 1.40 -16.98
C PRO A 20 -18.92 2.80 -16.36
N ILE A 21 -17.79 3.44 -16.13
CA ILE A 21 -17.75 4.85 -15.73
C ILE A 21 -18.04 5.70 -16.96
N LYS A 22 -19.07 6.54 -16.85
CA LYS A 22 -19.45 7.49 -17.92
C LYS A 22 -18.76 8.81 -17.69
N GLN A 23 -18.46 9.49 -18.79
CA GLN A 23 -17.92 10.85 -18.74
C GLN A 23 -18.83 11.76 -17.92
N GLY A 24 -18.27 12.48 -16.94
CA GLY A 24 -18.99 13.42 -16.09
C GLY A 24 -19.73 12.81 -14.90
N GLN A 25 -19.66 11.49 -14.68
CA GLN A 25 -20.08 10.92 -13.42
C GLN A 25 -19.14 11.38 -12.30
N THR A 26 -19.67 11.46 -11.09
CA THR A 26 -18.89 11.80 -9.91
C THR A 26 -18.66 10.59 -9.02
N MET A 27 -17.73 10.69 -8.07
CA MET A 27 -17.52 9.66 -7.06
C MET A 27 -18.78 9.44 -6.21
N SER A 28 -19.51 10.52 -5.91
CA SER A 28 -20.74 10.46 -5.14
C SER A 28 -21.87 9.76 -5.89
N ASP A 29 -21.90 9.84 -7.23
CA ASP A 29 -22.87 9.10 -8.04
C ASP A 29 -22.68 7.58 -7.96
N LEU A 30 -21.44 7.12 -7.76
CA LEU A 30 -21.11 5.70 -7.71
C LEU A 30 -21.15 5.11 -6.30
N LEU A 31 -20.72 5.87 -5.31
CA LEU A 31 -20.50 5.38 -3.94
C LEU A 31 -21.32 6.12 -2.87
N GLY A 32 -22.15 7.09 -3.27
CA GLY A 32 -22.83 7.98 -2.34
C GLY A 32 -21.90 9.06 -1.75
N ASN A 33 -22.46 9.93 -0.91
CA ASN A 33 -21.75 11.07 -0.33
C ASN A 33 -20.81 10.66 0.81
N ILE A 34 -19.79 9.87 0.50
CA ILE A 34 -18.76 9.43 1.47
C ILE A 34 -17.48 10.27 1.39
N PHE A 35 -17.40 11.18 0.43
CA PHE A 35 -16.25 12.04 0.20
C PHE A 35 -16.61 13.49 0.54
N GLU A 36 -15.68 14.22 1.14
CA GLU A 36 -15.84 15.66 1.40
C GLU A 36 -15.80 16.50 0.12
N VAL A 37 -15.11 16.01 -0.88
CA VAL A 37 -14.99 16.67 -2.20
C VAL A 37 -15.39 15.67 -3.28
N ASP A 38 -16.31 16.09 -4.12
CA ASP A 38 -16.79 15.28 -5.23
C ASP A 38 -16.05 15.63 -6.52
N TYR A 39 -15.37 14.64 -7.08
CA TYR A 39 -14.58 14.80 -8.30
C TYR A 39 -15.33 14.20 -9.49
N PRO A 40 -15.37 14.89 -10.64
CA PRO A 40 -15.86 14.30 -11.87
C PRO A 40 -14.92 13.19 -12.33
N LEU A 41 -15.49 12.10 -12.78
CA LEU A 41 -14.78 10.96 -13.34
C LEU A 41 -14.73 11.06 -14.86
N GLU A 42 -13.67 10.53 -15.44
CA GLU A 42 -13.52 10.39 -16.88
C GLU A 42 -13.83 8.96 -17.33
N ALA A 43 -14.27 8.81 -18.56
CA ALA A 43 -14.52 7.48 -19.11
C ALA A 43 -13.23 6.65 -19.09
N GLY A 44 -13.27 5.49 -18.46
CA GLY A 44 -12.12 4.60 -18.30
C GLY A 44 -11.36 4.77 -16.98
N ASP A 45 -11.76 5.71 -16.12
CA ASP A 45 -11.21 5.81 -14.77
C ASP A 45 -11.44 4.55 -13.96
N SER A 46 -10.52 4.29 -13.05
CA SER A 46 -10.56 3.15 -12.15
C SER A 46 -10.39 3.61 -10.70
N MET A 47 -11.22 3.08 -9.81
CA MET A 47 -11.14 3.36 -8.38
C MET A 47 -10.03 2.58 -7.67
N ARG A 48 -9.27 1.75 -8.38
CA ARG A 48 -8.15 1.04 -7.77
C ARG A 48 -7.02 2.00 -7.37
N SER A 49 -6.38 1.73 -6.25
CA SER A 49 -5.13 2.42 -5.92
C SER A 49 -4.01 1.93 -6.84
N LYS A 50 -3.38 2.86 -7.55
CA LYS A 50 -2.27 2.55 -8.47
C LYS A 50 -0.98 2.21 -7.73
N ILE A 51 -0.73 2.86 -6.59
CA ILE A 51 0.45 2.63 -5.76
C ILE A 51 0.04 1.76 -4.58
N LYS A 52 0.62 0.58 -4.47
CA LYS A 52 0.32 -0.38 -3.41
C LYS A 52 1.54 -0.62 -2.53
N GLN A 53 1.36 -0.42 -1.23
CA GLN A 53 2.44 -0.57 -0.27
C GLN A 53 2.55 -2.02 0.23
N VAL A 54 3.77 -2.47 0.39
CA VAL A 54 4.12 -3.79 0.90
C VAL A 54 5.05 -3.62 2.10
N ALA A 55 4.65 -4.16 3.26
CA ALA A 55 5.48 -4.19 4.46
C ALA A 55 5.72 -5.62 4.93
N SER A 56 4.70 -6.46 4.92
CA SER A 56 4.80 -7.85 5.33
C SER A 56 3.70 -8.65 4.64
N GLY A 57 3.99 -9.90 4.29
CA GLY A 57 3.00 -10.85 3.79
C GLY A 57 1.85 -11.14 4.76
N ARG A 58 2.02 -10.80 6.04
CA ARG A 58 0.98 -10.93 7.07
C ARG A 58 -0.17 -9.96 6.91
N PHE A 59 -0.05 -8.95 6.06
CA PHE A 59 -1.01 -7.85 5.93
C PHE A 59 -1.81 -7.89 4.63
N GLY A 60 -2.15 -9.08 4.16
CA GLY A 60 -3.01 -9.26 3.01
C GLY A 60 -2.33 -8.96 1.67
N VAL A 61 -1.02 -9.11 1.58
CA VAL A 61 -0.28 -9.04 0.32
C VAL A 61 -0.49 -10.34 -0.43
N THR A 62 -1.37 -10.31 -1.41
CA THR A 62 -1.68 -11.45 -2.29
C THR A 62 -1.12 -11.21 -3.69
N ALA A 63 -1.03 -12.27 -4.50
CA ALA A 63 -0.66 -12.13 -5.90
C ALA A 63 -1.61 -11.20 -6.66
N GLU A 64 -2.91 -11.25 -6.36
CA GLU A 64 -3.89 -10.33 -6.94
C GLU A 64 -3.60 -8.87 -6.56
N TYR A 65 -3.30 -8.62 -5.29
CA TYR A 65 -2.92 -7.30 -4.80
C TYR A 65 -1.69 -6.76 -5.55
N LEU A 66 -0.64 -7.55 -5.69
CA LEU A 66 0.58 -7.18 -6.41
C LEU A 66 0.32 -6.93 -7.89
N ASN A 67 -0.42 -7.82 -8.55
CA ASN A 67 -0.72 -7.71 -9.98
C ASN A 67 -1.65 -6.52 -10.31
N SER A 68 -2.37 -6.00 -9.36
CA SER A 68 -3.24 -4.85 -9.54
C SER A 68 -2.54 -3.50 -9.35
N ALA A 69 -1.24 -3.49 -9.03
CA ALA A 69 -0.46 -2.28 -8.85
C ALA A 69 0.16 -1.79 -10.16
N ASP A 70 0.23 -0.47 -10.33
CA ASP A 70 1.10 0.18 -11.32
C ASP A 70 2.47 0.47 -10.70
N GLN A 71 2.50 0.68 -9.36
CA GLN A 71 3.71 0.82 -8.59
C GLN A 71 3.58 0.04 -7.28
N ILE A 72 4.60 -0.72 -6.94
CA ILE A 72 4.71 -1.40 -5.64
C ILE A 72 5.69 -0.62 -4.78
N GLN A 73 5.27 -0.25 -3.58
CA GLN A 73 6.09 0.50 -2.65
C GLN A 73 6.49 -0.38 -1.47
N ILE A 74 7.78 -0.71 -1.39
CA ILE A 74 8.35 -1.41 -0.25
C ILE A 74 8.50 -0.43 0.90
N LYS A 75 7.81 -0.69 2.01
CA LYS A 75 7.90 0.13 3.21
C LYS A 75 8.98 -0.40 4.13
N MET A 76 10.13 0.26 4.16
CA MET A 76 11.23 -0.12 5.05
C MET A 76 11.07 0.42 6.46
N ALA A 77 10.47 1.59 6.61
CA ALA A 77 10.25 2.20 7.90
C ALA A 77 9.11 3.22 7.87
N GLN A 78 8.66 3.64 9.07
CA GLN A 78 7.73 4.75 9.22
C GLN A 78 8.06 5.54 10.48
N GLY A 79 7.79 6.85 10.47
CA GLY A 79 7.82 7.67 11.68
C GLY A 79 6.65 7.33 12.62
N ALA A 80 6.82 7.62 13.91
CA ALA A 80 5.74 7.54 14.86
C ALA A 80 4.66 8.59 14.55
N LYS A 81 3.40 8.21 14.67
CA LYS A 81 2.27 9.13 14.50
C LYS A 81 1.99 9.85 15.80
N PRO A 82 1.77 11.17 15.81
CA PRO A 82 1.38 11.90 17.01
C PRO A 82 0.15 11.26 17.67
N GLY A 83 0.24 11.00 18.98
CA GLY A 83 -0.84 10.40 19.77
C GLY A 83 -1.08 8.89 19.59
N GLU A 84 -0.57 8.27 18.54
CA GLU A 84 -0.76 6.85 18.24
C GLU A 84 0.54 6.05 18.35
N GLY A 85 1.68 6.67 18.10
CA GLY A 85 2.95 5.98 18.01
C GLY A 85 2.98 4.97 16.86
N GLY A 86 3.48 3.77 17.12
CA GLY A 86 3.52 2.66 16.17
C GLY A 86 2.31 1.72 16.26
N GLN A 87 1.18 2.16 16.80
CA GLN A 87 0.00 1.33 17.01
C GLN A 87 -1.14 1.69 16.05
N LEU A 88 -1.99 0.71 15.78
CA LEU A 88 -3.33 0.94 15.25
C LEU A 88 -4.31 0.82 16.42
N PRO A 89 -4.93 1.93 16.87
CA PRO A 89 -5.86 1.91 18.01
C PRO A 89 -7.05 1.00 17.75
N GLY A 90 -7.57 0.35 18.80
CA GLY A 90 -8.66 -0.61 18.68
C GLY A 90 -9.91 -0.06 17.97
N HIS A 91 -10.26 1.21 18.20
CA HIS A 91 -11.42 1.84 17.55
C HIS A 91 -11.29 1.96 16.01
N LYS A 92 -10.07 1.84 15.48
CA LYS A 92 -9.80 1.80 14.03
C LYS A 92 -9.74 0.38 13.46
N VAL A 93 -9.82 -0.63 14.32
CA VAL A 93 -9.80 -2.04 13.91
C VAL A 93 -11.24 -2.51 13.71
N SER A 94 -11.77 -2.25 12.52
CA SER A 94 -13.06 -2.77 12.08
C SER A 94 -13.02 -4.28 11.84
N ASP A 95 -14.19 -4.91 11.69
CA ASP A 95 -14.31 -6.33 11.34
C ASP A 95 -13.50 -6.68 10.08
N TYR A 96 -13.53 -5.77 9.10
CA TYR A 96 -12.79 -5.92 7.86
C TYR A 96 -11.27 -5.90 8.09
N ILE A 97 -10.75 -4.91 8.83
CA ILE A 97 -9.32 -4.81 9.15
C ILE A 97 -8.88 -5.99 10.02
N ALA A 98 -9.71 -6.38 10.99
CA ALA A 98 -9.41 -7.53 11.83
C ALA A 98 -9.27 -8.82 11.02
N LYS A 99 -10.21 -9.06 10.10
CA LYS A 99 -10.14 -10.21 9.20
C LYS A 99 -8.88 -10.17 8.32
N LEU A 100 -8.55 -9.02 7.74
CA LEU A 100 -7.38 -8.83 6.91
C LEU A 100 -6.07 -9.08 7.68
N ARG A 101 -6.05 -8.71 8.96
CA ARG A 101 -4.89 -8.79 9.84
C ARG A 101 -4.86 -10.06 10.70
N TYR A 102 -5.80 -10.99 10.50
CA TYR A 102 -5.94 -12.20 11.32
C TYR A 102 -6.04 -11.89 12.82
N SER A 103 -6.84 -10.88 13.16
CA SER A 103 -7.00 -10.34 14.51
C SER A 103 -8.47 -10.23 14.92
N VAL A 104 -8.72 -9.63 16.07
CA VAL A 104 -10.05 -9.44 16.65
C VAL A 104 -10.46 -7.98 16.50
N PRO A 105 -11.71 -7.69 16.06
CA PRO A 105 -12.22 -6.32 15.98
C PRO A 105 -12.16 -5.61 17.33
N GLY A 106 -11.87 -4.31 17.30
CA GLY A 106 -11.82 -3.48 18.49
C GLY A 106 -10.55 -3.62 19.34
N VAL A 107 -9.68 -4.57 19.03
CA VAL A 107 -8.40 -4.76 19.73
C VAL A 107 -7.29 -4.01 18.99
N GLY A 108 -6.52 -3.20 19.73
CA GLY A 108 -5.40 -2.46 19.16
C GLY A 108 -4.33 -3.39 18.59
N LEU A 109 -3.77 -3.01 17.45
CA LEU A 109 -2.71 -3.76 16.78
C LEU A 109 -1.41 -2.98 16.85
N ILE A 110 -0.34 -3.65 17.23
CA ILE A 110 0.99 -3.09 17.08
C ILE A 110 1.29 -3.06 15.58
N SER A 111 1.63 -1.88 15.07
CA SER A 111 2.16 -1.76 13.71
C SER A 111 3.52 -2.44 13.71
N PRO A 112 3.68 -3.64 13.12
CA PRO A 112 4.98 -4.29 13.13
C PRO A 112 5.97 -3.42 12.34
N PRO A 113 7.24 -3.47 12.71
CA PRO A 113 8.27 -2.92 11.85
C PRO A 113 8.12 -3.54 10.47
N PRO A 114 8.25 -2.77 9.40
CA PRO A 114 8.19 -3.29 8.06
C PRO A 114 9.31 -4.30 7.85
N HIS A 115 9.03 -5.30 7.06
CA HIS A 115 9.99 -6.31 6.62
C HIS A 115 10.90 -6.88 7.68
N HIS A 116 10.37 -7.75 8.54
CA HIS A 116 11.16 -8.51 9.52
C HIS A 116 12.23 -9.41 8.89
N ASP A 117 12.10 -9.69 7.60
CA ASP A 117 12.93 -10.65 6.89
C ASP A 117 14.03 -9.99 6.06
N ILE A 118 14.17 -8.66 6.13
CA ILE A 118 15.21 -7.89 5.44
C ILE A 118 16.23 -7.42 6.46
N TYR A 119 17.40 -8.02 6.43
CA TYR A 119 18.52 -7.73 7.35
C TYR A 119 19.73 -7.18 6.63
N SER A 120 19.74 -7.21 5.31
CA SER A 120 20.82 -6.71 4.49
C SER A 120 20.32 -6.04 3.20
N ILE A 121 21.22 -5.36 2.51
CA ILE A 121 20.90 -4.74 1.23
C ILE A 121 20.66 -5.81 0.15
N GLU A 122 21.26 -6.98 0.29
CA GLU A 122 21.09 -8.12 -0.60
C GLU A 122 19.69 -8.71 -0.46
N ASP A 123 19.17 -8.81 0.77
CA ASP A 123 17.79 -9.25 1.01
C ASP A 123 16.79 -8.29 0.36
N LEU A 124 17.04 -6.98 0.43
CA LEU A 124 16.23 -5.98 -0.25
C LEU A 124 16.30 -6.15 -1.77
N ALA A 125 17.49 -6.39 -2.31
CA ALA A 125 17.67 -6.62 -3.73
C ALA A 125 16.91 -7.85 -4.22
N GLN A 126 16.91 -8.91 -3.41
CA GLN A 126 16.13 -10.13 -3.70
C GLN A 126 14.63 -9.83 -3.70
N LEU A 127 14.12 -9.10 -2.70
CA LEU A 127 12.70 -8.73 -2.65
C LEU A 127 12.29 -7.87 -3.86
N ILE A 128 13.11 -6.90 -4.24
CA ILE A 128 12.87 -6.07 -5.43
C ILE A 128 12.78 -6.95 -6.69
N HIS A 129 13.72 -7.87 -6.83
CA HIS A 129 13.72 -8.83 -7.94
C HIS A 129 12.46 -9.69 -7.96
N ASP A 130 12.05 -10.22 -6.82
CA ASP A 130 10.87 -11.07 -6.68
C ASP A 130 9.58 -10.30 -7.01
N LEU A 131 9.47 -9.06 -6.54
CA LEU A 131 8.32 -8.21 -6.85
C LEU A 131 8.25 -7.84 -8.34
N LYS A 132 9.41 -7.60 -8.99
CA LYS A 132 9.47 -7.39 -10.45
C LYS A 132 9.07 -8.63 -11.24
N ASN A 133 9.36 -9.81 -10.73
CA ASN A 133 8.90 -11.06 -11.34
C ASN A 133 7.40 -11.29 -11.11
N ALA A 134 6.89 -10.93 -9.94
CA ALA A 134 5.47 -11.05 -9.63
C ALA A 134 4.61 -10.09 -10.47
N ASN A 135 5.08 -8.87 -10.71
CA ASN A 135 4.44 -7.89 -11.58
C ASN A 135 5.47 -7.13 -12.42
N PRO A 136 5.84 -7.67 -13.60
CA PRO A 136 6.87 -7.04 -14.45
C PRO A 136 6.51 -5.65 -15.00
N ARG A 137 5.25 -5.25 -14.90
CA ARG A 137 4.77 -3.95 -15.38
C ARG A 137 4.82 -2.86 -14.32
N ALA A 138 4.94 -3.25 -13.05
CA ALA A 138 4.93 -2.30 -11.96
C ALA A 138 6.34 -1.75 -11.68
N ASP A 139 6.42 -0.45 -11.45
CA ASP A 139 7.61 0.16 -10.88
C ASP A 139 7.76 -0.23 -9.41
N ILE A 140 8.99 -0.45 -8.98
CA ILE A 140 9.29 -0.75 -7.59
C ILE A 140 9.90 0.47 -6.92
N SER A 141 9.23 0.97 -5.90
CA SER A 141 9.74 2.05 -5.04
C SER A 141 10.06 1.53 -3.64
N VAL A 142 11.05 2.14 -3.01
CA VAL A 142 11.42 1.84 -1.63
C VAL A 142 11.23 3.10 -0.79
N LYS A 143 10.38 2.98 0.24
CA LYS A 143 10.10 4.06 1.18
C LYS A 143 11.01 3.97 2.39
N LEU A 144 11.77 5.03 2.61
CA LEU A 144 12.66 5.23 3.75
C LEU A 144 12.09 6.28 4.71
N VAL A 145 12.67 6.41 5.87
CA VAL A 145 12.40 7.51 6.81
C VAL A 145 13.44 8.60 6.63
N SER A 146 12.99 9.87 6.69
CA SER A 146 13.87 11.01 6.68
C SER A 146 14.64 11.09 8.01
N GLU A 147 15.88 10.63 8.00
CA GLU A 147 16.78 10.59 9.13
C GLU A 147 18.23 10.86 8.72
N VAL A 148 19.09 11.07 9.69
CA VAL A 148 20.53 11.24 9.42
C VAL A 148 21.09 9.95 8.80
N GLY A 149 21.77 10.09 7.67
CA GLY A 149 22.33 8.94 6.94
C GLY A 149 21.43 8.33 5.88
N VAL A 150 20.19 8.82 5.72
CA VAL A 150 19.25 8.29 4.72
C VAL A 150 19.81 8.31 3.28
N GLY A 151 20.68 9.27 2.96
CA GLY A 151 21.34 9.33 1.65
C GLY A 151 22.21 8.11 1.36
N THR A 152 22.93 7.59 2.35
CA THR A 152 23.72 6.36 2.21
C THR A 152 22.82 5.14 1.98
N ILE A 153 21.71 5.07 2.73
CA ILE A 153 20.72 4.00 2.55
C ILE A 153 20.10 4.08 1.15
N ALA A 154 19.72 5.29 0.72
CA ALA A 154 19.16 5.52 -0.60
C ALA A 154 20.11 5.13 -1.73
N ALA A 155 21.40 5.39 -1.59
CA ALA A 155 22.42 4.95 -2.54
C ALA A 155 22.50 3.42 -2.62
N GLY A 156 22.37 2.72 -1.48
CA GLY A 156 22.26 1.26 -1.45
C GLY A 156 21.00 0.76 -2.18
N VAL A 157 19.86 1.37 -1.91
CA VAL A 157 18.59 1.04 -2.58
C VAL A 157 18.67 1.22 -4.10
N ALA A 158 19.30 2.29 -4.56
CA ALA A 158 19.51 2.52 -5.99
C ALA A 158 20.34 1.41 -6.64
N LYS A 159 21.36 0.90 -5.94
CA LYS A 159 22.16 -0.25 -6.41
C LYS A 159 21.35 -1.55 -6.50
N CYS A 160 20.29 -1.70 -5.71
CA CYS A 160 19.37 -2.84 -5.78
C CYS A 160 18.39 -2.77 -6.97
N LYS A 161 18.54 -1.78 -7.86
CA LYS A 161 17.69 -1.59 -9.05
C LYS A 161 16.22 -1.31 -8.71
N ALA A 162 15.96 -0.62 -7.60
CA ALA A 162 14.68 0.02 -7.38
C ALA A 162 14.47 1.15 -8.41
N ASP A 163 13.24 1.35 -8.86
CA ASP A 163 12.95 2.40 -9.84
C ASP A 163 12.85 3.77 -9.16
N HIS A 164 12.40 3.80 -7.89
CA HIS A 164 12.24 5.02 -7.12
C HIS A 164 12.66 4.85 -5.65
N VAL A 165 13.13 5.93 -5.05
CA VAL A 165 13.33 6.05 -3.60
C VAL A 165 12.40 7.15 -3.10
N VAL A 166 11.64 6.86 -2.05
CA VAL A 166 10.71 7.79 -1.39
C VAL A 166 11.20 8.06 0.03
N ILE A 167 11.37 9.33 0.39
CA ILE A 167 11.84 9.78 1.71
C ILE A 167 10.79 10.69 2.33
#